data_8d4bdf9f0fa7636daca4805465d39ade
#
_entry.id   8d4bdf9f0fa7636daca4805465d39ade
#
_cell.length_a   1.000
_cell.length_b   1.000
_cell.length_c   1.000
_cell.angle_alpha   90.00
_cell.angle_beta   90.00
_cell.angle_gamma   90.00
#
_symmetry.space_group_name_H-M   'P 1'
#
loop_
_entity.id
_entity.type
_entity.pdbx_description
1 polymer ?
#
loop_
_entity_poly.entity_id
_entity_poly.type
_entity_poly.pdbx_seq_one_letter_code
_entity_poly.pdbx_strand_id
1 'polypeptide(L)'
;MDKIRKIIRFVKRLFPKTPKMKFIYAWYYKHGKINEKQALFESFHGKDVSDSSLAILQEFLKMPESKDFKIYFATNDKKRDQKFIDSIGLKVELVDIADFKYVKVLATSKYLINNSSFPAYFIRRD
;
A
#
# COMPACT_ATOMS: atom_id res chain seq x y z
N MET A 1 -8.67 30.73 16.51
CA MET A 1 -8.63 29.52 15.67
C MET A 1 -7.83 29.70 14.40
N ASP A 2 -7.84 30.87 13.77
CA ASP A 2 -7.06 31.09 12.55
C ASP A 2 -5.56 30.97 12.74
N LYS A 3 -5.03 31.34 13.91
CA LYS A 3 -3.60 31.18 14.24
C LYS A 3 -3.19 29.71 14.29
N ILE A 4 -4.04 28.84 14.84
CA ILE A 4 -3.76 27.40 14.93
C ILE A 4 -3.75 26.77 13.53
N ARG A 5 -4.68 27.15 12.66
CA ARG A 5 -4.72 26.67 11.28
C ARG A 5 -3.49 27.11 10.50
N LYS A 6 -3.02 28.36 10.69
CA LYS A 6 -1.80 28.86 10.06
C LYS A 6 -0.57 28.09 10.53
N ILE A 7 -0.49 27.80 11.82
CA ILE A 7 0.61 27.01 12.39
C ILE A 7 0.60 25.60 11.84
N ILE A 8 -0.57 24.94 11.76
CA ILE A 8 -0.70 23.60 11.20
C ILE A 8 -0.29 23.58 9.73
N ARG A 9 -0.70 24.58 8.94
CA ARG A 9 -0.28 24.71 7.54
C ARG A 9 1.22 24.91 7.41
N PHE A 10 1.79 25.73 8.28
CA PHE A 10 3.24 25.99 8.30
C PHE A 10 4.02 24.73 8.65
N VAL A 11 3.58 24.00 9.68
CA VAL A 11 4.19 22.73 10.08
C VAL A 11 4.07 21.69 8.96
N LYS A 12 2.92 21.61 8.29
CA LYS A 12 2.73 20.72 7.15
C LYS A 12 3.63 21.08 5.96
N ARG A 13 3.96 22.37 5.78
CA ARG A 13 4.90 22.84 4.76
C ARG A 13 6.34 22.43 5.09
N LEU A 14 6.72 22.59 6.36
CA LEU A 14 8.07 22.24 6.82
C LEU A 14 8.31 20.74 6.87
N PHE A 15 7.26 19.97 7.16
CA PHE A 15 7.33 18.52 7.28
C PHE A 15 6.34 17.87 6.32
N PRO A 16 6.62 17.89 5.00
CA PRO A 16 5.75 17.23 4.04
C PRO A 16 5.64 15.74 4.36
N LYS A 17 4.49 15.15 4.03
CA LYS A 17 4.15 13.76 4.34
C LYS A 17 5.19 12.76 3.82
N THR A 18 5.78 13.04 2.66
CA THR A 18 6.78 12.19 2.01
C THR A 18 8.01 11.88 2.87
N PRO A 19 8.67 12.86 3.53
CA PRO A 19 9.78 12.56 4.44
C PRO A 19 9.37 11.70 5.63
N LYS A 20 8.18 11.92 6.20
CA LYS A 20 7.68 11.07 7.29
C LYS A 20 7.52 9.63 6.85
N MET A 21 6.97 9.40 5.67
CA MET A 21 6.82 8.07 5.11
C MET A 21 8.17 7.41 4.86
N LYS A 22 9.16 8.16 4.38
CA LYS A 22 10.52 7.66 4.19
C LYS A 22 11.13 7.17 5.51
N PHE A 23 10.98 7.93 6.61
CA PHE A 23 11.49 7.52 7.92
C PHE A 23 10.77 6.30 8.45
N ILE A 24 9.45 6.24 8.33
CA ILE A 24 8.65 5.11 8.78
C ILE A 24 9.01 3.86 7.95
N TYR A 25 9.15 4.00 6.65
CA TYR A 25 9.58 2.90 5.77
C TYR A 25 10.95 2.37 6.20
N ALA A 26 11.92 3.27 6.42
CA ALA A 26 13.27 2.89 6.83
C ALA A 26 13.26 2.16 8.17
N TRP A 27 12.40 2.58 9.11
CA TRP A 27 12.27 1.92 10.40
C TRP A 27 11.73 0.49 10.24
N TYR A 28 10.66 0.30 9.47
CA TYR A 28 10.11 -1.04 9.23
C TYR A 28 11.05 -1.90 8.38
N TYR A 29 11.77 -1.29 7.45
CA TYR A 29 12.76 -2.00 6.64
C TYR A 29 13.87 -2.58 7.54
N LYS A 30 14.32 -1.80 8.51
CA LYS A 30 15.43 -2.18 9.41
C LYS A 30 14.96 -3.09 10.55
N HIS A 31 13.83 -2.81 11.16
CA HIS A 31 13.38 -3.46 12.38
C HIS A 31 12.18 -4.38 12.19
N GLY A 32 11.40 -4.20 11.15
CA GLY A 32 10.26 -5.05 10.86
C GLY A 32 10.69 -6.41 10.31
N LYS A 33 9.88 -7.43 10.59
CA LYS A 33 10.11 -8.76 10.04
C LYS A 33 9.29 -8.93 8.75
N ILE A 34 9.91 -9.52 7.72
CA ILE A 34 9.19 -9.90 6.51
C ILE A 34 8.18 -10.98 6.85
N ASN A 35 6.93 -10.74 6.48
CA ASN A 35 5.88 -11.74 6.59
C ASN A 35 5.84 -12.55 5.28
N GLU A 36 6.26 -13.81 5.37
CA GLU A 36 6.35 -14.69 4.19
C GLU A 36 4.99 -15.01 3.57
N LYS A 37 3.91 -14.80 4.31
CA LYS A 37 2.52 -15.03 3.87
C LYS A 37 1.78 -13.72 3.62
N GLN A 38 2.48 -12.67 3.24
CA GLN A 38 1.88 -11.37 2.95
C GLN A 38 2.27 -10.91 1.55
N ALA A 39 1.28 -10.47 0.79
CA ALA A 39 1.45 -9.97 -0.57
C ALA A 39 0.79 -8.59 -0.70
N LEU A 40 1.47 -7.69 -1.41
CA LEU A 40 0.95 -6.38 -1.74
C LEU A 40 0.87 -6.25 -3.26
N PHE A 41 -0.32 -5.92 -3.75
CA PHE A 41 -0.59 -5.65 -5.16
C PHE A 41 -0.82 -4.14 -5.34
N GLU A 42 -0.35 -3.60 -6.44
CA GLU A 42 -0.51 -2.19 -6.75
C GLU A 42 -0.59 -2.00 -8.26
N SER A 43 -1.46 -1.09 -8.71
CA SER A 43 -1.59 -0.71 -10.12
C SER A 43 -1.47 0.80 -10.26
N PHE A 44 -0.59 1.27 -11.16
CA PHE A 44 -0.47 2.69 -11.50
C PHE A 44 -0.38 3.61 -10.28
N HIS A 45 0.53 3.33 -9.36
CA HIS A 45 0.74 4.11 -8.13
C HIS A 45 -0.52 4.25 -7.26
N GLY A 46 -1.36 3.21 -7.24
CA GLY A 46 -2.58 3.22 -6.47
C GLY A 46 -3.76 3.89 -7.14
N LYS A 47 -3.67 4.19 -8.45
CA LYS A 47 -4.72 4.89 -9.17
C LYS A 47 -6.05 4.15 -9.12
N ASP A 48 -6.03 2.83 -9.30
CA ASP A 48 -7.22 2.00 -9.19
C ASP A 48 -6.84 0.52 -9.00
N VAL A 49 -7.84 -0.32 -8.79
CA VAL A 49 -7.68 -1.77 -8.76
C VAL A 49 -7.96 -2.29 -10.16
N SER A 50 -6.90 -2.49 -10.93
CA SER A 50 -7.05 -2.82 -12.35
C SER A 50 -5.82 -3.51 -12.93
N ASP A 51 -5.87 -3.76 -14.24
CA ASP A 51 -4.77 -4.17 -15.09
C ASP A 51 -4.14 -5.51 -14.71
N SER A 52 -2.87 -5.70 -15.05
CA SER A 52 -2.17 -6.97 -14.84
C SER A 52 -2.08 -7.37 -13.37
N SER A 53 -1.93 -6.41 -12.47
CA SER A 53 -1.91 -6.69 -11.03
C SER A 53 -3.23 -7.32 -10.56
N LEU A 54 -4.35 -6.81 -11.02
CA LEU A 54 -5.67 -7.40 -10.72
C LEU A 54 -5.80 -8.79 -11.33
N ALA A 55 -5.37 -8.97 -12.58
CA ALA A 55 -5.45 -10.25 -13.26
C ALA A 55 -4.62 -11.33 -12.53
N ILE A 56 -3.41 -10.99 -12.10
CA ILE A 56 -2.54 -11.90 -11.34
C ILE A 56 -3.18 -12.24 -10.00
N LEU A 57 -3.74 -11.24 -9.32
CA LEU A 57 -4.43 -11.45 -8.05
C LEU A 57 -5.62 -12.40 -8.20
N GLN A 58 -6.44 -12.21 -9.23
CA GLN A 58 -7.60 -13.06 -9.48
C GLN A 58 -7.19 -14.52 -9.71
N GLU A 59 -6.11 -14.75 -10.45
CA GLU A 59 -5.58 -16.10 -10.65
C GLU A 59 -5.02 -16.69 -9.35
N PHE A 60 -4.30 -15.89 -8.57
CA PHE A 60 -3.77 -16.33 -7.28
C PHE A 60 -4.88 -16.74 -6.31
N LEU A 61 -5.98 -16.00 -6.27
CA LEU A 61 -7.10 -16.29 -5.36
C LEU A 61 -7.80 -17.61 -5.70
N LYS A 62 -7.63 -18.13 -6.92
CA LYS A 62 -8.15 -19.45 -7.30
C LYS A 62 -7.30 -20.60 -6.74
N MET A 63 -6.08 -20.33 -6.33
CA MET A 63 -5.16 -21.33 -5.80
C MET A 63 -5.45 -21.58 -4.30
N PRO A 64 -5.42 -22.85 -3.86
CA PRO A 64 -5.68 -23.16 -2.43
C PRO A 64 -4.71 -22.45 -1.48
N GLU A 65 -3.47 -22.23 -1.89
CA GLU A 65 -2.42 -21.59 -1.10
C GLU A 65 -2.76 -20.16 -0.70
N SER A 66 -3.64 -19.51 -1.50
CA SER A 66 -4.03 -18.12 -1.22
C SER A 66 -4.74 -17.94 0.11
N LYS A 67 -5.37 -18.99 0.65
CA LYS A 67 -6.11 -18.93 1.91
C LYS A 67 -5.22 -18.60 3.11
N ASP A 68 -3.93 -18.95 3.02
CA ASP A 68 -2.96 -18.70 4.09
C ASP A 68 -2.32 -17.32 3.99
N PHE A 69 -2.61 -16.57 2.92
CA PHE A 69 -1.98 -15.28 2.67
C PHE A 69 -2.83 -14.12 3.16
N LYS A 70 -2.17 -13.15 3.75
CA LYS A 70 -2.73 -11.81 3.94
C LYS A 70 -2.45 -11.01 2.67
N ILE A 71 -3.50 -10.58 1.99
CA ILE A 71 -3.40 -9.93 0.68
C ILE A 71 -3.90 -8.50 0.78
N TYR A 72 -3.06 -7.56 0.35
CA TYR A 72 -3.38 -6.14 0.30
C TYR A 72 -3.35 -5.66 -1.14
N PHE A 73 -4.21 -4.71 -1.45
CA PHE A 73 -4.17 -3.98 -2.72
C PHE A 73 -4.10 -2.49 -2.43
N ALA A 74 -3.10 -1.81 -2.97
CA ALA A 74 -2.88 -0.39 -2.74
C ALA A 74 -3.82 0.45 -3.60
N THR A 75 -4.33 1.53 -3.03
CA THR A 75 -5.26 2.43 -3.71
C THR A 75 -5.03 3.87 -3.27
N ASN A 76 -5.40 4.82 -4.11
CA ASN A 76 -5.45 6.24 -3.72
C ASN A 76 -6.86 6.71 -3.39
N ASP A 77 -7.86 5.84 -3.52
CA ASP A 77 -9.26 6.12 -3.21
C ASP A 77 -9.93 4.85 -2.67
N LYS A 78 -9.77 4.64 -1.38
CA LYS A 78 -10.24 3.44 -0.71
C LYS A 78 -11.75 3.25 -0.81
N LYS A 79 -12.51 4.33 -0.72
CA LYS A 79 -13.98 4.30 -0.82
C LYS A 79 -14.46 3.81 -2.19
N ARG A 80 -13.89 4.38 -3.24
CA ARG A 80 -14.21 4.03 -4.63
C ARG A 80 -13.88 2.55 -4.89
N ASP A 81 -12.68 2.15 -4.55
CA ASP A 81 -12.19 0.82 -4.86
C ASP A 81 -12.79 -0.26 -3.98
N GLN A 82 -13.21 0.10 -2.75
CA GLN A 82 -13.95 -0.84 -1.89
C GLN A 82 -15.27 -1.25 -2.53
N LYS A 83 -15.99 -0.30 -3.12
CA LYS A 83 -17.22 -0.61 -3.86
C LYS A 83 -16.95 -1.55 -5.02
N PHE A 84 -15.86 -1.32 -5.74
CA PHE A 84 -15.48 -2.16 -6.88
C PHE A 84 -15.15 -3.57 -6.45
N ILE A 85 -14.29 -3.76 -5.45
CA ILE A 85 -13.91 -5.11 -5.02
C ILE A 85 -15.08 -5.86 -4.38
N ASP A 86 -15.98 -5.15 -3.71
CA ASP A 86 -17.20 -5.76 -3.18
C ASP A 86 -18.10 -6.25 -4.31
N SER A 87 -18.19 -5.50 -5.40
CA SER A 87 -19.04 -5.84 -6.55
C SER A 87 -18.58 -7.11 -7.27
N ILE A 88 -17.28 -7.41 -7.25
CA ILE A 88 -16.73 -8.60 -7.90
C ILE A 88 -16.37 -9.71 -6.89
N GLY A 89 -16.68 -9.51 -5.61
CA GLY A 89 -16.41 -10.50 -4.56
C GLY A 89 -14.94 -10.75 -4.28
N LEU A 90 -14.09 -9.76 -4.50
CA LEU A 90 -12.64 -9.90 -4.31
C LEU A 90 -12.28 -9.81 -2.82
N LYS A 91 -11.65 -10.84 -2.29
CA LYS A 91 -11.29 -10.92 -0.86
C LYS A 91 -9.89 -10.42 -0.60
N VAL A 92 -9.73 -9.10 -0.55
CA VAL A 92 -8.46 -8.44 -0.23
C VAL A 92 -8.72 -7.25 0.69
N GLU A 93 -7.69 -6.81 1.39
CA GLU A 93 -7.76 -5.58 2.16
C GLU A 93 -7.14 -4.44 1.36
N LEU A 94 -7.87 -3.34 1.20
CA LEU A 94 -7.34 -2.14 0.56
C LEU A 94 -6.49 -1.34 1.55
N VAL A 95 -5.37 -0.81 1.08
CA VAL A 95 -4.55 0.13 1.84
C VAL A 95 -4.37 1.40 1.02
N ASP A 96 -4.58 2.54 1.66
CA ASP A 96 -4.39 3.83 1.03
C ASP A 96 -2.90 4.17 0.98
N ILE A 97 -2.40 4.51 -0.22
CA ILE A 97 -0.97 4.84 -0.41
C ILE A 97 -0.53 6.07 0.41
N ALA A 98 -1.48 6.87 0.89
CA ALA A 98 -1.21 8.03 1.73
C ALA A 98 -1.15 7.68 3.22
N ASP A 99 -1.45 6.45 3.61
CA ASP A 99 -1.46 6.01 5.01
C ASP A 99 -0.15 5.34 5.41
N PHE A 100 0.20 5.46 6.68
CA PHE A 100 1.38 4.78 7.25
C PHE A 100 1.25 3.26 7.19
N LYS A 101 0.03 2.73 7.20
CA LYS A 101 -0.19 1.29 7.03
C LYS A 101 0.33 0.79 5.69
N TYR A 102 0.18 1.57 4.61
CA TYR A 102 0.76 1.22 3.30
C TYR A 102 2.27 1.07 3.40
N VAL A 103 2.93 2.01 4.07
CA VAL A 103 4.39 1.99 4.25
C VAL A 103 4.83 0.73 4.99
N LYS A 104 4.13 0.37 6.06
CA LYS A 104 4.40 -0.85 6.81
C LYS A 104 4.21 -2.11 5.95
N VAL A 105 3.10 -2.19 5.22
CA VAL A 105 2.79 -3.31 4.34
C VAL A 105 3.85 -3.44 3.24
N LEU A 106 4.23 -2.32 2.63
CA LEU A 106 5.28 -2.28 1.59
C LEU A 106 6.61 -2.82 2.12
N ALA A 107 7.00 -2.42 3.33
CA ALA A 107 8.28 -2.79 3.91
C ALA A 107 8.32 -4.24 4.43
N THR A 108 7.17 -4.84 4.74
CA THR A 108 7.10 -6.14 5.40
C THR A 108 6.52 -7.26 4.54
N SER A 109 6.01 -6.96 3.34
CA SER A 109 5.46 -7.99 2.45
C SER A 109 6.57 -8.77 1.74
N LYS A 110 6.44 -10.08 1.71
CA LYS A 110 7.35 -10.96 0.98
C LYS A 110 7.19 -10.77 -0.54
N TYR A 111 5.95 -10.65 -0.99
CA TYR A 111 5.62 -10.55 -2.41
C TYR A 111 5.06 -9.17 -2.72
N LEU A 112 5.65 -8.53 -3.73
CA LEU A 112 5.27 -7.20 -4.17
C LEU A 112 5.01 -7.26 -5.66
N ILE A 113 3.77 -7.04 -6.06
CA ILE A 113 3.32 -7.11 -7.45
C ILE A 113 2.84 -5.73 -7.89
N ASN A 114 3.52 -5.14 -8.85
CA ASN A 114 3.21 -3.79 -9.34
C ASN A 114 3.42 -3.74 -10.84
N ASN A 115 2.53 -3.07 -11.56
CA ASN A 115 2.64 -2.86 -12.99
C ASN A 115 3.38 -1.56 -13.36
N SER A 116 3.91 -0.87 -12.38
CA SER A 116 4.57 0.43 -12.51
C SER A 116 5.78 0.44 -11.58
N SER A 117 6.11 1.58 -10.99
CA SER A 117 7.20 1.67 -10.01
C SER A 117 6.65 1.87 -8.60
N PHE A 118 7.42 1.46 -7.60
CA PHE A 118 7.12 1.74 -6.21
C PHE A 118 7.56 3.17 -5.85
N PRO A 119 7.11 3.69 -4.69
CA PRO A 119 7.53 5.04 -4.25
C PRO A 119 9.05 5.20 -4.20
N ALA A 120 9.51 6.45 -4.31
CA ALA A 120 10.94 6.76 -4.33
C ALA A 120 11.69 6.30 -3.07
N TYR A 121 11.00 6.19 -1.92
CA TYR A 121 11.62 5.72 -0.67
C TYR A 121 11.75 4.20 -0.60
N PHE A 122 11.16 3.45 -1.54
CA PHE A 122 11.20 2.00 -1.55
C PHE A 122 12.64 1.49 -1.75
N ILE A 123 13.02 0.49 -0.94
CA ILE A 123 14.32 -0.17 -1.05
C ILE A 123 14.08 -1.64 -1.41
N ARG A 124 14.62 -2.05 -2.55
CA ARG A 124 14.51 -3.42 -3.00
C ARG A 124 15.28 -4.35 -2.07
N ARG A 125 14.65 -5.45 -1.70
CA ARG A 125 15.32 -6.54 -0.98
C ARG A 125 15.71 -7.65 -1.97
N ASP A 126 16.90 -8.08 -1.88
CA ASP A 126 17.37 -9.22 -2.70
C ASP A 126 17.12 -10.56 -2.00
#